data_37c752ad2671a1a4055a5710d94e80be
#
_entry.id   37c752ad2671a1a4055a5710d94e80be
#
_cell.length_a   1.000
_cell.length_b   1.000
_cell.length_c   1.000
_cell.angle_alpha   90.00
_cell.angle_beta   90.00
_cell.angle_gamma   90.00
#
_symmetry.space_group_name_H-M   'P 1'
#
loop_
_entity.id
_entity.type
_entity.pdbx_description
1 polymer ?
#
loop_
_entity_poly.entity_id
_entity_poly.type
_entity_poly.pdbx_seq_one_letter_code
_entity_poly.pdbx_strand_id
1 'polypeptide(L)'
;MATVQADSKITIVGSGLIGQFWAMIFAGGGFKVTIFDIYPEQISKALENIKATLSRYESQGCLRGSLSASEQAALVTGCNELKKCLDGASYVQECVPESVDLKRKVFEQMDPFITEDMVVATSSSCICVSQFVGNLSHKHRTLVAHPVNPPYFIPLVEIVPGPWTLPDVTAKCRALMELVGQSPVTLSREVAGFALNRIQYSIINECWNMYKDGLLSAEDIDKVMTDGLGPRYAFIGPLETMHLNADGIVDYCNRYAQGAYNVCTTFKPPPIMYDVPTAEKMLQEIKKAIPVDKVQERRTWRDERLAALAALKRNLKEKTD
;
A
#
# COMPACT_ATOMS: atom_id res chain seq x y z
N MET A 1 27.02 3.10 -1.77
CA MET A 1 25.59 2.99 -1.40
C MET A 1 25.45 1.74 -0.55
N ALA A 2 24.95 1.84 0.69
CA ALA A 2 24.73 0.68 1.54
C ALA A 2 23.50 -0.08 1.02
N THR A 3 23.73 -1.14 0.27
CA THR A 3 22.68 -2.07 -0.19
C THR A 3 22.26 -2.95 0.97
N VAL A 4 20.96 -3.13 1.17
CA VAL A 4 20.43 -4.18 2.06
C VAL A 4 20.92 -5.52 1.48
N GLN A 5 21.71 -6.26 2.27
CA GLN A 5 22.26 -7.54 1.80
C GLN A 5 21.19 -8.62 1.82
N ALA A 6 21.24 -9.56 0.89
CA ALA A 6 20.27 -10.66 0.76
C ALA A 6 20.11 -11.52 2.04
N ASP A 7 21.13 -11.57 2.90
CA ASP A 7 21.09 -12.28 4.20
C ASP A 7 20.52 -11.46 5.36
N SER A 8 20.04 -10.24 5.11
CA SER A 8 19.52 -9.35 6.15
C SER A 8 18.22 -9.88 6.73
N LYS A 9 18.10 -9.80 8.06
CA LYS A 9 16.87 -10.14 8.76
C LYS A 9 15.86 -8.98 8.68
N ILE A 10 14.61 -9.29 8.39
CA ILE A 10 13.49 -8.37 8.40
C ILE A 10 12.52 -8.74 9.52
N THR A 11 12.05 -7.75 10.24
CA THR A 11 11.05 -7.94 11.29
C THR A 11 9.74 -7.26 10.91
N ILE A 12 8.63 -8.01 11.03
CA ILE A 12 7.27 -7.50 10.90
C ILE A 12 6.66 -7.38 12.29
N VAL A 13 6.18 -6.20 12.65
CA VAL A 13 5.52 -5.94 13.94
C VAL A 13 4.02 -5.82 13.72
N GLY A 14 3.29 -6.86 14.07
CA GLY A 14 1.86 -7.05 13.80
C GLY A 14 1.59 -8.14 12.78
N SER A 15 0.88 -9.19 13.17
CA SER A 15 0.61 -10.40 12.39
C SER A 15 -0.69 -10.34 11.58
N GLY A 16 -1.32 -9.16 11.47
CA GLY A 16 -2.53 -8.92 10.70
C GLY A 16 -2.34 -9.11 9.19
N LEU A 17 -3.40 -8.86 8.42
CA LEU A 17 -3.40 -9.08 6.95
C LEU A 17 -2.24 -8.37 6.24
N ILE A 18 -1.98 -7.11 6.56
CA ILE A 18 -0.89 -6.33 5.94
C ILE A 18 0.48 -6.88 6.33
N GLY A 19 0.67 -7.26 7.61
CA GLY A 19 1.91 -7.89 8.07
C GLY A 19 2.19 -9.23 7.38
N GLN A 20 1.16 -10.06 7.17
CA GLN A 20 1.27 -11.30 6.41
C GLN A 20 1.67 -11.06 4.95
N PHE A 21 1.08 -10.07 4.29
CA PHE A 21 1.48 -9.71 2.92
C PHE A 21 2.93 -9.22 2.85
N TRP A 22 3.35 -8.37 3.77
CA TRP A 22 4.75 -7.93 3.83
C TRP A 22 5.70 -9.11 4.05
N ALA A 23 5.35 -10.03 4.96
CA ALA A 23 6.16 -11.22 5.19
C ALA A 23 6.33 -12.06 3.92
N MET A 24 5.25 -12.28 3.15
CA MET A 24 5.31 -12.99 1.87
C MET A 24 6.11 -12.24 0.80
N ILE A 25 6.01 -10.91 0.74
CA ILE A 25 6.76 -10.08 -0.21
C ILE A 25 8.28 -10.19 0.08
N PHE A 26 8.67 -10.04 1.33
CA PHE A 26 10.09 -10.13 1.72
C PHE A 26 10.63 -11.56 1.57
N ALA A 27 9.85 -12.57 1.94
CA ALA A 27 10.23 -13.97 1.71
C ALA A 27 10.36 -14.31 0.21
N GLY A 28 9.50 -13.74 -0.64
CA GLY A 28 9.62 -13.83 -2.10
C GLY A 28 10.89 -13.18 -2.64
N GLY A 29 11.43 -12.16 -1.95
CA GLY A 29 12.74 -11.58 -2.21
C GLY A 29 13.92 -12.35 -1.62
N GLY A 30 13.69 -13.50 -0.94
CA GLY A 30 14.71 -14.34 -0.34
C GLY A 30 15.16 -13.92 1.08
N PHE A 31 14.48 -12.96 1.70
CA PHE A 31 14.83 -12.48 3.04
C PHE A 31 14.30 -13.39 4.15
N LYS A 32 15.07 -13.52 5.23
CA LYS A 32 14.61 -14.11 6.50
C LYS A 32 13.66 -13.14 7.20
N VAL A 33 12.44 -13.56 7.51
CA VAL A 33 11.40 -12.71 8.09
C VAL A 33 10.99 -13.25 9.45
N THR A 34 10.94 -12.38 10.45
CA THR A 34 10.38 -12.71 11.77
C THR A 34 9.12 -11.87 12.00
N ILE A 35 8.00 -12.52 12.27
CA ILE A 35 6.74 -11.85 12.63
C ILE A 35 6.64 -11.80 14.15
N PHE A 36 6.47 -10.59 14.67
CA PHE A 36 6.15 -10.33 16.08
C PHE A 36 4.66 -10.01 16.23
N ASP A 37 4.05 -10.61 17.24
CA ASP A 37 2.76 -10.19 17.79
C ASP A 37 2.75 -10.43 19.29
N ILE A 38 1.95 -9.65 20.04
CA ILE A 38 1.78 -9.82 21.48
C ILE A 38 0.95 -11.08 21.82
N TYR A 39 0.20 -11.60 20.84
CA TYR A 39 -0.63 -12.79 20.98
C TYR A 39 -0.02 -13.97 20.22
N PRO A 40 0.55 -14.99 20.90
CA PRO A 40 1.20 -16.14 20.24
C PRO A 40 0.27 -16.91 19.29
N GLU A 41 -1.02 -16.98 19.61
CA GLU A 41 -2.03 -17.63 18.75
C GLU A 41 -2.24 -16.90 17.43
N GLN A 42 -2.09 -15.57 17.41
CA GLN A 42 -2.16 -14.80 16.17
C GLN A 42 -0.94 -15.04 15.28
N ILE A 43 0.23 -15.23 15.89
CA ILE A 43 1.46 -15.59 15.16
C ILE A 43 1.27 -16.96 14.48
N SER A 44 0.83 -17.97 15.22
CA SER A 44 0.60 -19.32 14.68
C SER A 44 -0.37 -19.29 13.51
N LYS A 45 -1.50 -18.60 13.67
CA LYS A 45 -2.50 -18.43 12.63
C LYS A 45 -1.95 -17.69 11.40
N ALA A 46 -1.11 -16.65 11.61
CA ALA A 46 -0.49 -15.92 10.51
C ALA A 46 0.47 -16.81 9.70
N LEU A 47 1.28 -17.65 10.37
CA LEU A 47 2.19 -18.58 9.70
C LEU A 47 1.42 -19.64 8.88
N GLU A 48 0.34 -20.18 9.43
CA GLU A 48 -0.55 -21.11 8.69
C GLU A 48 -1.18 -20.44 7.44
N ASN A 49 -1.71 -19.23 7.61
CA ASN A 49 -2.30 -18.45 6.53
C ASN A 49 -1.28 -18.11 5.43
N ILE A 50 -0.06 -17.73 5.81
CA ILE A 50 1.03 -17.43 4.87
C ILE A 50 1.36 -18.67 4.05
N LYS A 51 1.56 -19.81 4.70
CA LYS A 51 1.85 -21.09 4.03
C LYS A 51 0.75 -21.47 3.05
N ALA A 52 -0.51 -21.42 3.47
CA ALA A 52 -1.67 -21.74 2.63
C ALA A 52 -1.79 -20.77 1.44
N THR A 53 -1.55 -19.48 1.68
CA THR A 53 -1.64 -18.44 0.65
C THR A 53 -0.52 -18.56 -0.38
N LEU A 54 0.73 -18.80 0.03
CA LEU A 54 1.85 -19.02 -0.88
C LEU A 54 1.61 -20.26 -1.76
N SER A 55 1.17 -21.37 -1.17
CA SER A 55 0.85 -22.60 -1.94
C SER A 55 -0.27 -22.36 -2.97
N ARG A 56 -1.30 -21.58 -2.60
CA ARG A 56 -2.35 -21.18 -3.54
C ARG A 56 -1.81 -20.30 -4.66
N TYR A 57 -0.96 -19.32 -4.35
CA TYR A 57 -0.37 -18.44 -5.36
C TYR A 57 0.57 -19.19 -6.31
N GLU A 58 1.30 -20.18 -5.81
CA GLU A 58 2.12 -21.07 -6.65
C GLU A 58 1.25 -21.86 -7.62
N SER A 59 0.18 -22.52 -7.15
CA SER A 59 -0.76 -23.27 -8.00
C SER A 59 -1.47 -22.39 -9.04
N GLN A 60 -1.64 -21.11 -8.77
CA GLN A 60 -2.24 -20.13 -9.67
C GLN A 60 -1.21 -19.44 -10.61
N GLY A 61 0.08 -19.77 -10.51
CA GLY A 61 1.13 -19.16 -11.31
C GLY A 61 1.37 -17.67 -11.00
N CYS A 62 0.98 -17.21 -9.81
CA CYS A 62 1.15 -15.82 -9.40
C CYS A 62 2.11 -15.61 -8.21
N LEU A 63 2.84 -16.68 -7.83
CA LEU A 63 3.89 -16.60 -6.82
C LEU A 63 4.97 -15.61 -7.26
N ARG A 64 5.50 -14.83 -6.31
CA ARG A 64 6.57 -13.85 -6.54
C ARG A 64 7.93 -14.45 -6.19
N GLY A 65 8.99 -13.97 -6.85
CA GLY A 65 10.35 -14.47 -6.64
C GLY A 65 10.64 -15.80 -7.33
N SER A 66 11.84 -16.35 -7.11
CA SER A 66 12.32 -17.58 -7.72
C SER A 66 12.21 -18.82 -6.82
N LEU A 67 11.95 -18.62 -5.53
CA LEU A 67 11.79 -19.69 -4.54
C LEU A 67 10.39 -20.28 -4.61
N SER A 68 10.25 -21.59 -4.39
CA SER A 68 8.95 -22.26 -4.25
C SER A 68 8.16 -21.74 -3.04
N ALA A 69 6.86 -21.99 -3.02
CA ALA A 69 6.01 -21.63 -1.89
C ALA A 69 6.50 -22.21 -0.55
N SER A 70 7.00 -23.44 -0.57
CA SER A 70 7.54 -24.09 0.63
C SER A 70 8.84 -23.45 1.11
N GLU A 71 9.74 -23.08 0.20
CA GLU A 71 10.99 -22.38 0.53
C GLU A 71 10.71 -20.98 1.08
N GLN A 72 9.81 -20.22 0.45
CA GLN A 72 9.39 -18.90 0.96
C GLN A 72 8.76 -19.01 2.36
N ALA A 73 7.87 -20.00 2.57
CA ALA A 73 7.25 -20.22 3.88
C ALA A 73 8.29 -20.58 4.96
N ALA A 74 9.35 -21.31 4.61
CA ALA A 74 10.43 -21.66 5.55
C ALA A 74 11.28 -20.46 5.97
N LEU A 75 11.30 -19.37 5.19
CA LEU A 75 11.97 -18.11 5.54
C LEU A 75 11.19 -17.28 6.57
N VAL A 76 9.90 -17.60 6.81
CA VAL A 76 9.05 -16.83 7.72
C VAL A 76 8.92 -17.57 9.06
N THR A 77 9.34 -16.90 10.12
CA THR A 77 9.26 -17.40 11.51
C THR A 77 8.43 -16.45 12.36
N GLY A 78 8.01 -16.93 13.55
CA GLY A 78 7.27 -16.13 14.50
C GLY A 78 7.97 -16.05 15.85
N CYS A 79 7.80 -14.93 16.56
CA CYS A 79 8.35 -14.74 17.89
C CYS A 79 7.48 -13.73 18.65
N ASN A 80 7.24 -13.97 19.94
CA ASN A 80 6.46 -13.08 20.82
C ASN A 80 7.31 -12.25 21.78
N GLU A 81 8.64 -12.26 21.60
CA GLU A 81 9.56 -11.45 22.37
C GLU A 81 10.13 -10.33 21.47
N LEU A 82 9.66 -9.11 21.66
CA LEU A 82 9.99 -7.96 20.78
C LEU A 82 11.51 -7.77 20.63
N LYS A 83 12.26 -7.82 21.74
CA LYS A 83 13.72 -7.70 21.75
C LYS A 83 14.39 -8.71 20.83
N LYS A 84 13.99 -9.99 20.92
CA LYS A 84 14.54 -11.07 20.07
C LYS A 84 14.18 -10.89 18.61
N CYS A 85 12.98 -10.37 18.36
CA CYS A 85 12.54 -10.08 16.99
C CYS A 85 13.36 -8.98 16.35
N LEU A 86 13.71 -7.93 17.10
CA LEU A 86 14.48 -6.79 16.60
C LEU A 86 16.00 -7.06 16.56
N ASP A 87 16.50 -8.00 17.35
CA ASP A 87 17.93 -8.32 17.36
C ASP A 87 18.42 -8.78 15.99
N GLY A 88 19.43 -8.09 15.46
CA GLY A 88 19.99 -8.34 14.12
C GLY A 88 19.09 -7.96 12.94
N ALA A 89 17.95 -7.30 13.17
CA ALA A 89 17.12 -6.80 12.09
C ALA A 89 17.77 -5.58 11.41
N SER A 90 17.76 -5.54 10.08
CA SER A 90 18.17 -4.36 9.30
C SER A 90 16.96 -3.49 8.89
N TYR A 91 15.77 -4.08 8.86
CA TYR A 91 14.53 -3.43 8.51
C TYR A 91 13.37 -3.93 9.37
N VAL A 92 12.55 -3.01 9.82
CA VAL A 92 11.35 -3.29 10.60
C VAL A 92 10.15 -2.67 9.92
N GLN A 93 9.09 -3.45 9.69
CA GLN A 93 7.81 -2.97 9.15
C GLN A 93 6.73 -3.10 10.21
N GLU A 94 6.27 -1.99 10.75
CA GLU A 94 5.15 -1.95 11.69
C GLU A 94 3.81 -1.99 10.93
N CYS A 95 2.93 -2.89 11.38
CA CYS A 95 1.63 -3.21 10.78
C CYS A 95 0.50 -3.32 11.82
N VAL A 96 0.63 -2.63 12.97
CA VAL A 96 -0.46 -2.61 13.97
C VAL A 96 -1.63 -1.74 13.49
N PRO A 97 -2.83 -1.87 14.09
CA PRO A 97 -4.00 -1.07 13.73
C PRO A 97 -3.76 0.44 13.71
N GLU A 98 -4.52 1.14 12.86
CA GLU A 98 -4.36 2.57 12.58
C GLU A 98 -4.85 3.43 13.75
N SER A 99 -3.98 3.65 14.73
CA SER A 99 -4.21 4.47 15.92
C SER A 99 -2.91 5.13 16.35
N VAL A 100 -2.92 6.47 16.49
CA VAL A 100 -1.76 7.25 16.93
C VAL A 100 -1.24 6.76 18.27
N ASP A 101 -2.13 6.53 19.25
CA ASP A 101 -1.74 6.11 20.59
C ASP A 101 -1.18 4.69 20.64
N LEU A 102 -1.74 3.78 19.83
CA LEU A 102 -1.21 2.42 19.74
C LEU A 102 0.18 2.44 19.05
N LYS A 103 0.31 3.15 17.94
CA LYS A 103 1.60 3.27 17.24
C LYS A 103 2.65 3.91 18.14
N ARG A 104 2.32 4.97 18.89
CA ARG A 104 3.23 5.58 19.86
C ARG A 104 3.75 4.55 20.86
N LYS A 105 2.86 3.79 21.51
CA LYS A 105 3.23 2.76 22.47
C LYS A 105 4.14 1.68 21.87
N VAL A 106 3.84 1.23 20.65
CA VAL A 106 4.63 0.21 19.97
C VAL A 106 6.02 0.74 19.62
N PHE A 107 6.11 1.97 19.09
CA PHE A 107 7.38 2.58 18.77
C PHE A 107 8.22 2.91 19.99
N GLU A 108 7.61 3.34 21.11
CA GLU A 108 8.29 3.52 22.41
C GLU A 108 8.86 2.19 22.94
N GLN A 109 8.17 1.07 22.74
CA GLN A 109 8.67 -0.26 23.10
C GLN A 109 9.81 -0.73 22.20
N MET A 110 9.82 -0.36 20.93
CA MET A 110 10.89 -0.69 19.98
C MET A 110 12.15 0.15 20.17
N ASP A 111 12.00 1.44 20.52
CA ASP A 111 13.08 2.45 20.52
C ASP A 111 14.36 2.00 21.24
N PRO A 112 14.31 1.33 22.44
CA PRO A 112 15.54 0.86 23.10
C PRO A 112 16.32 -0.21 22.35
N PHE A 113 15.75 -0.82 21.34
CA PHE A 113 16.34 -1.91 20.55
C PHE A 113 16.66 -1.51 19.10
N ILE A 114 16.32 -0.28 18.70
CA ILE A 114 16.66 0.25 17.38
C ILE A 114 18.15 0.57 17.33
N THR A 115 18.82 0.18 16.26
CA THR A 115 20.24 0.49 16.02
C THR A 115 20.38 1.51 14.89
N GLU A 116 21.57 2.11 14.77
CA GLU A 116 21.86 3.09 13.73
C GLU A 116 21.84 2.53 12.29
N ASP A 117 21.87 1.21 12.14
CA ASP A 117 21.79 0.56 10.82
C ASP A 117 20.36 0.18 10.42
N MET A 118 19.44 0.15 11.38
CA MET A 118 18.04 -0.21 11.11
C MET A 118 17.30 0.89 10.34
N VAL A 119 16.37 0.44 9.52
CA VAL A 119 15.25 1.25 9.01
C VAL A 119 13.98 0.78 9.69
N VAL A 120 13.23 1.70 10.30
CA VAL A 120 11.96 1.39 10.97
C VAL A 120 10.82 2.07 10.25
N ALA A 121 10.03 1.28 9.55
CA ALA A 121 8.91 1.76 8.74
C ALA A 121 7.56 1.44 9.38
N THR A 122 6.58 2.30 9.17
CA THR A 122 5.16 2.02 9.48
C THR A 122 4.36 1.84 8.20
N SER A 123 3.38 0.92 8.23
CA SER A 123 2.40 0.73 7.16
C SER A 123 1.20 1.68 7.26
N SER A 124 1.29 2.73 8.07
CA SER A 124 0.19 3.69 8.22
C SER A 124 -0.28 4.24 6.87
N SER A 125 -1.60 4.37 6.72
CA SER A 125 -2.24 4.87 5.50
C SER A 125 -2.39 6.39 5.48
N CYS A 126 -2.47 7.03 6.67
CA CYS A 126 -2.76 8.45 6.79
C CYS A 126 -1.97 9.15 7.89
N ILE A 127 -1.47 8.41 8.89
CA ILE A 127 -0.80 8.97 10.07
C ILE A 127 0.68 9.17 9.76
N CYS A 128 1.13 10.41 9.77
CA CYS A 128 2.54 10.77 9.62
C CYS A 128 3.36 10.32 10.83
N VAL A 129 4.61 9.89 10.64
CA VAL A 129 5.46 9.44 11.76
C VAL A 129 5.69 10.54 12.80
N SER A 130 5.68 11.81 12.39
CA SER A 130 5.82 12.96 13.32
C SER A 130 4.76 13.01 14.40
N GLN A 131 3.60 12.37 14.21
CA GLN A 131 2.51 12.36 15.18
C GLN A 131 2.75 11.42 16.38
N PHE A 132 3.69 10.47 16.27
CA PHE A 132 3.91 9.48 17.32
C PHE A 132 5.37 9.17 17.66
N VAL A 133 6.36 9.58 16.84
CA VAL A 133 7.78 9.29 17.12
C VAL A 133 8.58 10.50 17.63
N GLY A 134 7.96 11.67 17.81
CA GLY A 134 8.68 12.93 18.09
C GLY A 134 9.62 12.89 19.29
N ASN A 135 9.30 12.11 20.31
CA ASN A 135 10.06 11.98 21.57
C ASN A 135 11.05 10.79 21.59
N LEU A 136 11.14 10.01 20.51
CA LEU A 136 12.00 8.82 20.47
C LEU A 136 13.46 9.19 20.19
N SER A 137 14.37 8.40 20.74
CA SER A 137 15.82 8.57 20.54
C SER A 137 16.20 8.30 19.09
N HIS A 138 15.61 7.29 18.48
CA HIS A 138 15.92 6.84 17.12
C HIS A 138 14.88 7.31 16.07
N LYS A 139 14.15 8.41 16.33
CA LYS A 139 13.19 8.98 15.37
C LYS A 139 13.78 9.24 13.97
N HIS A 140 15.06 9.49 13.90
CA HIS A 140 15.77 9.72 12.63
C HIS A 140 15.91 8.46 11.77
N ARG A 141 15.61 7.27 12.34
CA ARG A 141 15.58 5.98 11.64
C ARG A 141 14.19 5.60 11.16
N THR A 142 13.17 6.43 11.40
CA THR A 142 11.76 6.11 11.14
C THR A 142 11.23 6.81 9.90
N LEU A 143 10.30 6.14 9.19
CA LEU A 143 9.55 6.68 8.04
C LEU A 143 8.24 5.91 7.85
N VAL A 144 7.37 6.40 6.96
CA VAL A 144 6.24 5.62 6.46
C VAL A 144 6.67 4.86 5.20
N ALA A 145 6.33 3.56 5.14
CA ALA A 145 6.33 2.76 3.91
C ALA A 145 4.93 2.20 3.71
N HIS A 146 4.05 3.03 3.11
CA HIS A 146 2.62 2.77 2.96
C HIS A 146 2.35 1.88 1.76
N PRO A 147 1.87 0.63 1.95
CA PRO A 147 1.47 -0.26 0.87
C PRO A 147 0.04 0.01 0.42
N VAL A 148 -0.30 -0.42 -0.79
CA VAL A 148 -1.68 -0.44 -1.26
C VAL A 148 -2.27 -1.83 -1.15
N ASN A 149 -3.42 -1.98 -0.50
CA ASN A 149 -4.05 -3.29 -0.27
C ASN A 149 -4.76 -3.82 -1.54
N PRO A 150 -4.48 -5.04 -1.99
CA PRO A 150 -3.56 -6.04 -1.45
C PRO A 150 -2.11 -5.84 -1.96
N PRO A 151 -1.12 -5.66 -1.05
CA PRO A 151 0.25 -5.30 -1.42
C PRO A 151 0.96 -6.32 -2.30
N TYR A 152 0.53 -7.56 -2.23
CA TYR A 152 1.12 -8.64 -3.03
C TYR A 152 0.88 -8.46 -4.54
N PHE A 153 -0.21 -7.80 -4.93
CA PHE A 153 -0.58 -7.60 -6.34
C PHE A 153 -0.47 -6.14 -6.78
N ILE A 154 -0.62 -5.19 -5.85
CA ILE A 154 -0.46 -3.76 -6.12
C ILE A 154 0.92 -3.33 -5.61
N PRO A 155 1.90 -3.09 -6.50
CA PRO A 155 3.29 -2.91 -6.09
C PRO A 155 3.61 -1.52 -5.52
N LEU A 156 2.72 -0.55 -5.61
CA LEU A 156 2.98 0.81 -5.13
C LEU A 156 3.29 0.82 -3.62
N VAL A 157 4.38 1.50 -3.26
CA VAL A 157 4.72 1.83 -1.88
C VAL A 157 5.04 3.32 -1.79
N GLU A 158 4.35 4.04 -0.92
CA GLU A 158 4.68 5.44 -0.65
C GLU A 158 5.68 5.52 0.50
N ILE A 159 6.87 6.02 0.20
CA ILE A 159 7.92 6.30 1.19
C ILE A 159 7.78 7.75 1.62
N VAL A 160 7.43 7.97 2.90
CA VAL A 160 7.19 9.31 3.44
C VAL A 160 8.15 9.55 4.61
N PRO A 161 9.24 10.30 4.38
CA PRO A 161 10.16 10.66 5.45
C PRO A 161 9.50 11.65 6.42
N GLY A 162 9.72 11.44 7.72
CA GLY A 162 9.38 12.44 8.73
C GLY A 162 10.41 13.60 8.76
N PRO A 163 10.16 14.65 9.57
CA PRO A 163 11.06 15.80 9.63
C PRO A 163 12.49 15.48 10.08
N TRP A 164 12.67 14.34 10.74
CA TRP A 164 13.96 13.89 11.29
C TRP A 164 14.59 12.73 10.55
N THR A 165 13.88 12.14 9.59
CA THR A 165 14.35 10.96 8.87
C THR A 165 15.62 11.29 8.10
N LEU A 166 16.67 10.50 8.31
CA LEU A 166 17.92 10.68 7.59
C LEU A 166 17.78 10.28 6.12
N PRO A 167 18.44 10.96 5.19
CA PRO A 167 18.38 10.65 3.75
C PRO A 167 18.79 9.22 3.41
N ASP A 168 19.77 8.65 4.13
CA ASP A 168 20.21 7.27 3.93
C ASP A 168 19.14 6.25 4.31
N VAL A 169 18.31 6.54 5.33
CA VAL A 169 17.15 5.70 5.73
C VAL A 169 16.14 5.62 4.62
N THR A 170 15.81 6.78 4.02
CA THR A 170 14.89 6.87 2.88
C THR A 170 15.46 6.11 1.68
N ALA A 171 16.73 6.28 1.38
CA ALA A 171 17.41 5.60 0.27
C ALA A 171 17.48 4.07 0.48
N LYS A 172 17.79 3.61 1.69
CA LYS A 172 17.82 2.17 2.05
C LYS A 172 16.41 1.56 1.93
N CYS A 173 15.38 2.24 2.44
CA CYS A 173 14.00 1.77 2.31
C CYS A 173 13.60 1.65 0.84
N ARG A 174 13.88 2.67 0.02
CA ARG A 174 13.58 2.67 -1.42
C ARG A 174 14.27 1.50 -2.13
N ALA A 175 15.56 1.32 -1.92
CA ALA A 175 16.32 0.23 -2.53
C ALA A 175 15.79 -1.15 -2.13
N LEU A 176 15.40 -1.34 -0.86
CA LEU A 176 14.79 -2.59 -0.40
C LEU A 176 13.44 -2.84 -1.10
N MET A 177 12.59 -1.82 -1.21
CA MET A 177 11.30 -1.95 -1.90
C MET A 177 11.48 -2.32 -3.38
N GLU A 178 12.41 -1.69 -4.08
CA GLU A 178 12.77 -2.03 -5.47
C GLU A 178 13.27 -3.47 -5.60
N LEU A 179 14.16 -3.88 -4.68
CA LEU A 179 14.73 -5.24 -4.67
C LEU A 179 13.67 -6.33 -4.49
N VAL A 180 12.64 -6.10 -3.69
CA VAL A 180 11.54 -7.06 -3.51
C VAL A 180 10.42 -6.89 -4.55
N GLY A 181 10.68 -6.12 -5.62
CA GLY A 181 9.76 -5.96 -6.76
C GLY A 181 8.54 -5.08 -6.45
N GLN A 182 8.65 -4.18 -5.47
CA GLN A 182 7.69 -3.11 -5.27
C GLN A 182 8.05 -1.90 -6.16
N SER A 183 7.10 -0.97 -6.30
CA SER A 183 7.25 0.28 -7.07
C SER A 183 7.18 1.47 -6.10
N PRO A 184 8.32 1.84 -5.45
CA PRO A 184 8.30 2.90 -4.47
C PRO A 184 8.23 4.29 -5.11
N VAL A 185 7.41 5.15 -4.54
CA VAL A 185 7.42 6.59 -4.76
C VAL A 185 7.83 7.29 -3.47
N THR A 186 8.67 8.31 -3.56
CA THR A 186 9.19 9.01 -2.38
C THR A 186 8.62 10.42 -2.33
N LEU A 187 7.91 10.74 -1.26
CA LEU A 187 7.46 12.09 -1.00
C LEU A 187 8.63 12.92 -0.44
N SER A 188 8.66 14.21 -0.75
CA SER A 188 9.68 15.12 -0.24
C SER A 188 9.48 15.50 1.23
N ARG A 189 8.26 15.34 1.75
CA ARG A 189 7.86 15.64 3.12
C ARG A 189 6.55 14.97 3.47
N GLU A 190 6.22 14.94 4.75
CA GLU A 190 4.91 14.53 5.25
C GLU A 190 3.79 15.44 4.74
N VAL A 191 2.68 14.82 4.35
CA VAL A 191 1.40 15.45 4.07
C VAL A 191 0.29 14.48 4.42
N ALA A 192 -0.80 14.95 5.01
CA ALA A 192 -1.93 14.10 5.39
C ALA A 192 -2.49 13.35 4.16
N GLY A 193 -2.66 12.03 4.29
CA GLY A 193 -3.15 11.14 3.23
C GLY A 193 -2.15 10.87 2.11
N PHE A 194 -0.92 11.34 2.24
CA PHE A 194 0.19 11.14 1.29
C PHE A 194 -0.20 11.52 -0.14
N ALA A 195 0.25 10.82 -1.18
CA ALA A 195 -0.17 11.10 -2.56
C ALA A 195 -1.38 10.24 -2.97
N LEU A 196 -1.35 8.94 -2.66
CA LEU A 196 -2.39 8.00 -3.07
C LEU A 196 -3.78 8.41 -2.55
N ASN A 197 -3.91 8.58 -1.22
CA ASN A 197 -5.20 8.90 -0.63
C ASN A 197 -5.70 10.28 -1.03
N ARG A 198 -4.81 11.24 -1.25
CA ARG A 198 -5.20 12.57 -1.77
C ARG A 198 -5.85 12.47 -3.15
N ILE A 199 -5.26 11.70 -4.07
CA ILE A 199 -5.83 11.46 -5.40
C ILE A 199 -7.12 10.65 -5.28
N GLN A 200 -7.09 9.54 -4.53
CA GLN A 200 -8.25 8.66 -4.34
C GLN A 200 -9.46 9.41 -3.76
N TYR A 201 -9.26 10.20 -2.70
CA TYR A 201 -10.37 10.95 -2.11
C TYR A 201 -10.87 12.10 -2.98
N SER A 202 -10.03 12.69 -3.83
CA SER A 202 -10.51 13.66 -4.82
C SER A 202 -11.49 13.00 -5.80
N ILE A 203 -11.18 11.79 -6.26
CA ILE A 203 -12.07 11.01 -7.13
C ILE A 203 -13.36 10.61 -6.39
N ILE A 204 -13.23 10.04 -5.19
CA ILE A 204 -14.38 9.58 -4.40
C ILE A 204 -15.31 10.76 -4.05
N ASN A 205 -14.76 11.93 -3.71
CA ASN A 205 -15.55 13.12 -3.40
C ASN A 205 -16.43 13.53 -4.59
N GLU A 206 -15.89 13.54 -5.80
CA GLU A 206 -16.66 13.89 -6.99
C GLU A 206 -17.70 12.80 -7.32
N CYS A 207 -17.33 11.52 -7.24
CA CYS A 207 -18.27 10.41 -7.39
C CYS A 207 -19.43 10.50 -6.40
N TRP A 208 -19.15 10.82 -5.14
CA TRP A 208 -20.17 11.00 -4.11
C TRP A 208 -21.13 12.16 -4.41
N ASN A 209 -20.59 13.28 -4.89
CA ASN A 209 -21.39 14.44 -5.27
C ASN A 209 -22.30 14.13 -6.47
N MET A 210 -21.77 13.51 -7.52
CA MET A 210 -22.54 13.11 -8.69
C MET A 210 -23.70 12.18 -8.31
N TYR A 211 -23.47 11.21 -7.43
CA TYR A 211 -24.53 10.34 -6.92
C TYR A 211 -25.56 11.11 -6.10
N LYS A 212 -25.11 11.94 -5.16
CA LYS A 212 -25.98 12.72 -4.26
C LYS A 212 -26.90 13.70 -5.01
N ASP A 213 -26.38 14.26 -6.11
CA ASP A 213 -27.12 15.18 -6.99
C ASP A 213 -28.01 14.45 -8.00
N GLY A 214 -28.03 13.10 -8.00
CA GLY A 214 -28.84 12.31 -8.91
C GLY A 214 -28.36 12.35 -10.37
N LEU A 215 -27.08 12.67 -10.59
CA LEU A 215 -26.51 12.78 -11.93
C LEU A 215 -26.34 11.40 -12.58
N LEU A 216 -25.86 10.43 -11.81
CA LEU A 216 -25.63 9.05 -12.25
C LEU A 216 -25.98 8.06 -11.15
N SER A 217 -26.29 6.82 -11.55
CA SER A 217 -26.38 5.68 -10.65
C SER A 217 -25.00 5.30 -10.11
N ALA A 218 -24.94 4.57 -8.97
CA ALA A 218 -23.69 4.05 -8.44
C ALA A 218 -22.98 3.11 -9.45
N GLU A 219 -23.75 2.29 -10.18
CA GLU A 219 -23.23 1.39 -11.21
C GLU A 219 -22.58 2.16 -12.37
N ASP A 220 -23.22 3.21 -12.85
CA ASP A 220 -22.68 3.98 -13.99
C ASP A 220 -21.47 4.83 -13.58
N ILE A 221 -21.40 5.33 -12.35
CA ILE A 221 -20.21 5.99 -11.80
C ILE A 221 -19.02 5.01 -11.82
N ASP A 222 -19.23 3.77 -11.34
CA ASP A 222 -18.18 2.76 -11.37
C ASP A 222 -17.74 2.41 -12.80
N LYS A 223 -18.66 2.35 -13.78
CA LYS A 223 -18.33 2.13 -15.19
C LYS A 223 -17.47 3.25 -15.78
N VAL A 224 -17.68 4.51 -15.42
CA VAL A 224 -16.82 5.62 -15.86
C VAL A 224 -15.36 5.37 -15.46
N MET A 225 -15.14 4.79 -14.28
CA MET A 225 -13.81 4.44 -13.81
C MET A 225 -13.29 3.16 -14.44
N THR A 226 -14.06 2.06 -14.41
CA THR A 226 -13.59 0.74 -14.84
C THR A 226 -13.41 0.61 -16.34
N ASP A 227 -14.27 1.26 -17.12
CA ASP A 227 -14.30 1.12 -18.60
C ASP A 227 -13.76 2.39 -19.29
N GLY A 228 -13.66 3.50 -18.57
CA GLY A 228 -13.17 4.79 -19.06
C GLY A 228 -11.73 5.09 -18.66
N LEU A 229 -11.51 5.56 -17.44
CA LEU A 229 -10.20 6.02 -16.97
C LEU A 229 -9.26 4.86 -16.58
N GLY A 230 -9.78 3.83 -15.92
CA GLY A 230 -9.02 2.73 -15.37
C GLY A 230 -8.16 1.96 -16.38
N PRO A 231 -8.66 1.61 -17.58
CA PRO A 231 -7.86 0.93 -18.61
C PRO A 231 -6.59 1.68 -18.99
N ARG A 232 -6.64 3.00 -19.08
CA ARG A 232 -5.44 3.84 -19.33
C ARG A 232 -4.55 3.89 -18.10
N TYR A 233 -5.12 4.14 -16.93
CA TYR A 233 -4.37 4.25 -15.66
C TYR A 233 -3.74 2.93 -15.21
N ALA A 234 -4.12 1.81 -15.81
CA ALA A 234 -3.41 0.56 -15.62
C ALA A 234 -1.98 0.59 -16.19
N PHE A 235 -1.71 1.43 -17.19
CA PHE A 235 -0.42 1.49 -17.93
C PHE A 235 0.24 2.87 -17.87
N ILE A 236 -0.52 3.95 -17.98
CA ILE A 236 -0.02 5.33 -18.01
C ILE A 236 -0.72 6.17 -16.94
N GLY A 237 -0.01 7.12 -16.33
CA GLY A 237 -0.57 8.01 -15.34
C GLY A 237 -1.37 9.18 -15.94
N PRO A 238 -2.05 9.99 -15.10
CA PRO A 238 -2.85 11.12 -15.56
C PRO A 238 -2.03 12.20 -16.29
N LEU A 239 -0.80 12.46 -15.86
CA LEU A 239 0.06 13.47 -16.49
C LEU A 239 0.56 13.01 -17.86
N GLU A 240 0.91 11.73 -17.99
CA GLU A 240 1.24 11.13 -19.29
C GLU A 240 0.03 11.09 -20.21
N THR A 241 -1.16 10.81 -19.66
CA THR A 241 -2.42 10.91 -20.42
C THR A 241 -2.64 12.32 -20.99
N MET A 242 -2.37 13.38 -20.21
CA MET A 242 -2.41 14.75 -20.71
C MET A 242 -1.42 14.97 -21.84
N HIS A 243 -0.18 14.48 -21.67
CA HIS A 243 0.88 14.61 -22.66
C HIS A 243 0.50 13.96 -24.00
N LEU A 244 -0.13 12.79 -23.96
CA LEU A 244 -0.51 11.99 -25.14
C LEU A 244 -1.84 12.44 -25.79
N ASN A 245 -2.67 13.22 -25.09
CA ASN A 245 -3.93 13.75 -25.63
C ASN A 245 -3.75 15.03 -26.47
N ALA A 246 -2.51 15.47 -26.66
CA ALA A 246 -2.13 16.62 -27.49
C ALA A 246 -0.71 16.40 -28.03
N ASP A 247 -0.13 17.41 -28.67
CA ASP A 247 1.27 17.38 -29.14
C ASP A 247 2.24 17.72 -27.96
N GLY A 248 2.02 17.08 -26.82
CA GLY A 248 2.74 17.29 -25.57
C GLY A 248 1.96 18.10 -24.53
N ILE A 249 2.47 18.10 -23.27
CA ILE A 249 1.75 18.69 -22.13
C ILE A 249 1.56 20.21 -22.25
N VAL A 250 2.48 20.92 -22.89
CA VAL A 250 2.36 22.36 -23.12
C VAL A 250 1.22 22.66 -24.12
N ASP A 251 1.15 21.89 -25.20
CA ASP A 251 0.08 22.02 -26.20
C ASP A 251 -1.28 21.61 -25.59
N TYR A 252 -1.31 20.58 -24.72
CA TYR A 252 -2.50 20.24 -23.94
C TYR A 252 -3.00 21.42 -23.10
N CYS A 253 -2.10 22.11 -22.40
CA CYS A 253 -2.46 23.29 -21.61
C CYS A 253 -3.00 24.41 -22.49
N ASN A 254 -2.36 24.68 -23.63
CA ASN A 254 -2.82 25.72 -24.53
C ASN A 254 -4.23 25.45 -25.09
N ARG A 255 -4.56 24.19 -25.38
CA ARG A 255 -5.86 23.80 -25.94
C ARG A 255 -6.96 23.65 -24.90
N TYR A 256 -6.65 23.06 -23.73
CA TYR A 256 -7.68 22.53 -22.83
C TYR A 256 -7.72 23.18 -21.44
N ALA A 257 -6.71 24.00 -21.05
CA ALA A 257 -6.65 24.53 -19.67
C ALA A 257 -7.90 25.32 -19.30
N GLN A 258 -8.40 26.18 -20.19
CA GLN A 258 -9.60 26.98 -19.91
C GLN A 258 -10.85 26.10 -19.78
N GLY A 259 -11.00 25.08 -20.61
CA GLY A 259 -12.10 24.13 -20.52
C GLY A 259 -12.06 23.34 -19.20
N ALA A 260 -10.88 22.80 -18.83
CA ALA A 260 -10.68 22.10 -17.58
C ALA A 260 -10.96 23.00 -16.36
N TYR A 261 -10.46 24.24 -16.39
CA TYR A 261 -10.75 25.23 -15.34
C TYR A 261 -12.26 25.47 -15.19
N ASN A 262 -12.97 25.69 -16.28
CA ASN A 262 -14.42 25.91 -16.25
C ASN A 262 -15.18 24.72 -15.64
N VAL A 263 -14.78 23.49 -15.97
CA VAL A 263 -15.36 22.27 -15.35
C VAL A 263 -15.04 22.24 -13.87
N CYS A 264 -13.78 22.48 -13.46
CA CYS A 264 -13.38 22.44 -12.05
C CYS A 264 -14.09 23.50 -11.18
N THR A 265 -14.48 24.66 -11.76
CA THR A 265 -15.24 25.67 -11.02
C THR A 265 -16.67 25.23 -10.65
N THR A 266 -17.17 24.17 -11.26
CA THR A 266 -18.48 23.59 -10.92
C THR A 266 -18.42 22.55 -9.81
N PHE A 267 -17.22 22.11 -9.41
CA PHE A 267 -17.05 21.11 -8.34
C PHE A 267 -17.46 21.67 -6.99
N LYS A 268 -18.11 20.84 -6.18
CA LYS A 268 -18.39 21.21 -4.80
C LYS A 268 -17.09 21.24 -3.98
N PRO A 269 -16.85 22.30 -3.19
CA PRO A 269 -15.59 22.42 -2.44
C PRO A 269 -15.51 21.34 -1.35
N PRO A 270 -14.33 20.68 -1.19
CA PRO A 270 -14.06 19.82 -0.05
C PRO A 270 -13.90 20.64 1.25
N PRO A 271 -14.01 20.04 2.47
CA PRO A 271 -14.20 18.60 2.69
C PRO A 271 -15.67 18.17 2.53
N ILE A 272 -15.86 16.93 2.06
CA ILE A 272 -17.18 16.32 1.93
C ILE A 272 -17.30 15.25 3.00
N MET A 273 -18.39 15.33 3.80
CA MET A 273 -18.71 14.27 4.74
C MET A 273 -19.57 13.20 4.04
N TYR A 274 -19.11 11.96 4.08
CA TYR A 274 -19.86 10.81 3.57
C TYR A 274 -20.97 10.48 4.56
N ASP A 275 -22.17 10.99 4.31
CA ASP A 275 -23.30 10.85 5.22
C ASP A 275 -24.01 9.48 5.07
N VAL A 276 -24.47 8.93 6.20
CA VAL A 276 -25.11 7.61 6.26
C VAL A 276 -26.39 7.53 5.41
N PRO A 277 -27.30 8.53 5.39
CA PRO A 277 -28.50 8.47 4.54
C PRO A 277 -28.19 8.34 3.05
N THR A 278 -27.14 9.00 2.54
CA THR A 278 -26.67 8.85 1.15
C THR A 278 -26.06 7.46 0.93
N ALA A 279 -25.25 6.97 1.87
CA ALA A 279 -24.67 5.64 1.82
C ALA A 279 -25.74 4.53 1.80
N GLU A 280 -26.81 4.66 2.58
CA GLU A 280 -27.92 3.71 2.61
C GLU A 280 -28.67 3.64 1.27
N LYS A 281 -28.90 4.77 0.60
CA LYS A 281 -29.48 4.80 -0.75
C LYS A 281 -28.57 4.09 -1.75
N MET A 282 -27.27 4.43 -1.73
CA MET A 282 -26.27 3.81 -2.60
C MET A 282 -26.18 2.29 -2.36
N LEU A 283 -26.27 1.84 -1.10
CA LEU A 283 -26.27 0.42 -0.74
C LEU A 283 -27.44 -0.34 -1.40
N GLN A 284 -28.64 0.28 -1.53
CA GLN A 284 -29.78 -0.38 -2.20
C GLN A 284 -29.51 -0.68 -3.67
N GLU A 285 -28.64 0.11 -4.31
CA GLU A 285 -28.19 -0.14 -5.69
C GLU A 285 -27.09 -1.18 -5.72
N ILE A 286 -25.99 -0.96 -4.98
CA ILE A 286 -24.78 -1.80 -4.98
C ILE A 286 -25.10 -3.24 -4.56
N LYS A 287 -25.96 -3.46 -3.57
CA LYS A 287 -26.32 -4.81 -3.08
C LYS A 287 -27.01 -5.69 -4.12
N LYS A 288 -27.56 -5.11 -5.20
CA LYS A 288 -28.14 -5.90 -6.31
C LYS A 288 -27.06 -6.68 -7.05
N ALA A 289 -25.87 -6.09 -7.22
CA ALA A 289 -24.72 -6.72 -7.87
C ALA A 289 -23.80 -7.40 -6.85
N ILE A 290 -23.61 -6.80 -5.67
CA ILE A 290 -22.71 -7.25 -4.62
C ILE A 290 -23.44 -7.27 -3.27
N PRO A 291 -24.19 -8.34 -2.94
CA PRO A 291 -24.82 -8.49 -1.64
C PRO A 291 -23.79 -8.39 -0.50
N VAL A 292 -24.22 -7.85 0.66
CA VAL A 292 -23.31 -7.60 1.79
C VAL A 292 -22.66 -8.89 2.32
N ASP A 293 -23.41 -10.00 2.33
CA ASP A 293 -22.93 -11.32 2.71
C ASP A 293 -21.94 -11.93 1.69
N LYS A 294 -21.89 -11.39 0.46
CA LYS A 294 -20.99 -11.80 -0.62
C LYS A 294 -19.74 -10.91 -0.78
N VAL A 295 -19.53 -9.96 0.10
CA VAL A 295 -18.38 -9.03 0.03
C VAL A 295 -17.05 -9.79 0.07
N GLN A 296 -16.95 -10.88 0.84
CA GLN A 296 -15.71 -11.67 0.89
C GLN A 296 -15.44 -12.42 -0.43
N GLU A 297 -16.46 -12.96 -1.06
CA GLU A 297 -16.34 -13.60 -2.39
C GLU A 297 -15.93 -12.54 -3.44
N ARG A 298 -16.47 -11.32 -3.35
CA ARG A 298 -16.11 -10.22 -4.24
C ARG A 298 -14.67 -9.75 -4.05
N ARG A 299 -14.14 -9.77 -2.82
CA ARG A 299 -12.72 -9.51 -2.54
C ARG A 299 -11.82 -10.55 -3.22
N THR A 300 -12.15 -11.84 -3.11
CA THR A 300 -11.42 -12.91 -3.81
C THR A 300 -11.45 -12.70 -5.31
N TRP A 301 -12.62 -12.42 -5.88
CA TRP A 301 -12.78 -12.10 -7.30
C TRP A 301 -11.91 -10.90 -7.74
N ARG A 302 -11.83 -9.84 -6.92
CA ARG A 302 -10.94 -8.69 -7.16
C ARG A 302 -9.48 -9.10 -7.19
N ASP A 303 -9.06 -9.87 -6.19
CA ASP A 303 -7.66 -10.26 -6.01
C ASP A 303 -7.17 -11.15 -7.16
N GLU A 304 -8.00 -12.03 -7.69
CA GLU A 304 -7.72 -12.84 -8.89
C GLU A 304 -7.46 -11.95 -10.13
N ARG A 305 -8.25 -10.90 -10.33
CA ARG A 305 -8.08 -9.97 -11.46
C ARG A 305 -6.86 -9.09 -11.32
N LEU A 306 -6.57 -8.67 -10.09
CA LEU A 306 -5.34 -7.93 -9.79
C LEU A 306 -4.10 -8.82 -9.99
N ALA A 307 -4.17 -10.10 -9.63
CA ALA A 307 -3.11 -11.07 -9.91
C ALA A 307 -2.88 -11.23 -11.42
N ALA A 308 -3.95 -11.37 -12.21
CA ALA A 308 -3.86 -11.49 -13.66
C ALA A 308 -3.27 -10.21 -14.30
N LEU A 309 -3.70 -9.03 -13.86
CA LEU A 309 -3.16 -7.76 -14.32
C LEU A 309 -1.67 -7.61 -13.94
N ALA A 310 -1.30 -7.99 -12.71
CA ALA A 310 0.09 -7.95 -12.27
C ALA A 310 0.98 -8.89 -13.10
N ALA A 311 0.49 -10.09 -13.44
CA ALA A 311 1.19 -11.02 -14.33
C ALA A 311 1.35 -10.45 -15.74
N LEU A 312 0.27 -9.88 -16.31
CA LEU A 312 0.33 -9.22 -17.62
C LEU A 312 1.37 -8.11 -17.64
N LYS A 313 1.38 -7.24 -16.63
CA LYS A 313 2.32 -6.12 -16.54
C LYS A 313 3.78 -6.59 -16.43
N ARG A 314 4.07 -7.67 -15.70
CA ARG A 314 5.41 -8.27 -15.66
C ARG A 314 5.83 -8.77 -17.04
N ASN A 315 4.99 -9.56 -17.70
CA ASN A 315 5.29 -10.11 -19.02
C ASN A 315 5.50 -9.04 -20.11
N LEU A 316 4.80 -7.90 -19.99
CA LEU A 316 4.99 -6.78 -20.92
C LEU A 316 6.30 -6.04 -20.66
N LYS A 317 6.70 -5.89 -19.38
CA LYS A 317 7.96 -5.22 -19.01
C LYS A 317 9.18 -6.02 -19.49
N GLU A 318 9.16 -7.35 -19.34
CA GLU A 318 10.21 -8.25 -19.82
C GLU A 318 10.40 -8.25 -21.35
N LYS A 319 9.40 -7.78 -22.11
CA LYS A 319 9.47 -7.70 -23.58
C LYS A 319 9.98 -6.34 -24.09
N THR A 320 10.12 -5.37 -23.22
CA THR A 320 10.53 -3.98 -23.58
C THR A 320 11.96 -3.67 -23.13
N ASP A 321 12.56 -4.52 -22.29
CA ASP A 321 13.96 -4.51 -21.89
C ASP A 321 14.78 -5.50 -22.75
#